data_03732cda80d1b124a9deacb6bce4b890
#
_entry.id   03732cda80d1b124a9deacb6bce4b890
#
_cell.length_a   1.000
_cell.length_b   1.000
_cell.length_c   1.000
_cell.angle_alpha   90.00
_cell.angle_beta   90.00
_cell.angle_gamma   90.00
#
_symmetry.space_group_name_H-M   'P 1'
#
loop_
_entity.id
_entity.type
_entity.pdbx_description
1 polymer ?
#
loop_
_entity_poly.entity_id
_entity_poly.type
_entity_poly.pdbx_seq_one_letter_code
_entity_poly.pdbx_strand_id
1 'polypeptide(L)'
;MKRDRLSSLPAVLPCTCANLRRASRAVTQLYDDALRDTGLRTTQFTLLQVLSLAGELTQGELGEFLAIDSTTLTRTLAPLENRGWIRSRPGADRRERYWAITAAGQARFKKAQPAWETAQRRMRAGVGNERLSALLDGLALAVAAAS
;
A
#
# COMPACT_ATOMS: atom_id res chain seq x y z
N MET A 1 -22.87 -28.55 0.87
CA MET A 1 -23.54 -27.83 1.98
C MET A 1 -22.84 -26.59 2.52
N LYS A 2 -21.50 -26.47 2.51
CA LYS A 2 -20.80 -25.23 2.98
C LYS A 2 -20.89 -24.06 2.01
N ARG A 3 -21.02 -24.25 0.70
CA ARG A 3 -21.11 -23.18 -0.32
C ARG A 3 -22.43 -22.40 -0.31
N ASP A 4 -23.54 -23.08 0.08
CA ASP A 4 -24.87 -22.47 0.06
C ASP A 4 -25.10 -21.39 1.12
N ARG A 5 -24.45 -21.49 2.29
CA ARG A 5 -24.59 -20.49 3.36
C ARG A 5 -23.89 -19.18 3.06
N LEU A 6 -22.82 -19.20 2.27
CA LEU A 6 -22.08 -17.99 1.91
C LEU A 6 -22.80 -17.18 0.81
N SER A 7 -23.56 -17.86 -0.06
CA SER A 7 -24.33 -17.20 -1.12
C SER A 7 -25.54 -16.43 -0.59
N SER A 8 -26.02 -16.76 0.63
CA SER A 8 -27.09 -16.03 1.29
C SER A 8 -26.66 -14.78 2.06
N LEU A 9 -25.35 -14.55 2.21
CA LEU A 9 -24.85 -13.35 2.86
C LEU A 9 -24.88 -12.14 1.93
N PRO A 10 -25.23 -10.94 2.43
CA PRO A 10 -25.21 -9.74 1.61
C PRO A 10 -23.78 -9.44 1.12
N ALA A 11 -23.67 -8.99 -0.12
CA ALA A 11 -22.38 -8.57 -0.70
C ALA A 11 -21.74 -7.42 0.09
N VAL A 12 -22.56 -6.55 0.68
CA VAL A 12 -22.16 -5.40 1.50
C VAL A 12 -22.72 -5.57 2.91
N LEU A 13 -21.84 -5.52 3.90
CA LEU A 13 -22.23 -5.53 5.32
C LEU A 13 -22.65 -4.12 5.77
N PRO A 14 -23.49 -3.97 6.82
CA PRO A 14 -23.86 -2.64 7.33
C PRO A 14 -22.72 -1.89 8.04
N CYS A 15 -21.55 -2.51 8.22
CA CYS A 15 -20.39 -1.94 8.88
C CYS A 15 -19.34 -1.50 7.86
N THR A 16 -19.04 -0.19 7.79
CA THR A 16 -18.01 0.38 6.91
C THR A 16 -16.64 -0.24 7.14
N CYS A 17 -16.20 -0.33 8.40
CA CYS A 17 -14.91 -0.92 8.75
C CYS A 17 -14.77 -2.38 8.28
N ALA A 18 -15.82 -3.18 8.44
CA ALA A 18 -15.82 -4.58 7.99
C ALA A 18 -15.67 -4.70 6.47
N ASN A 19 -16.36 -3.85 5.69
CA ASN A 19 -16.25 -3.81 4.24
C ASN A 19 -14.87 -3.36 3.78
N LEU A 20 -14.31 -2.29 4.36
CA LEU A 20 -12.97 -1.80 4.04
C LEU A 20 -11.90 -2.85 4.33
N ARG A 21 -11.95 -3.51 5.50
CA ARG A 21 -11.00 -4.58 5.84
C ARG A 21 -11.10 -5.79 4.90
N ARG A 22 -12.32 -6.18 4.52
CA ARG A 22 -12.55 -7.27 3.57
C ARG A 22 -12.04 -6.92 2.19
N ALA A 23 -12.33 -5.72 1.69
CA ALA A 23 -11.84 -5.22 0.42
C ALA A 23 -10.31 -5.09 0.43
N SER A 24 -9.73 -4.49 1.47
CA SER A 24 -8.28 -4.35 1.63
C SER A 24 -7.56 -5.69 1.54
N ARG A 25 -8.04 -6.73 2.25
CA ARG A 25 -7.42 -8.07 2.18
C ARG A 25 -7.48 -8.67 0.78
N ALA A 26 -8.65 -8.60 0.12
CA ALA A 26 -8.83 -9.15 -1.22
C ALA A 26 -7.95 -8.43 -2.27
N VAL A 27 -7.92 -7.10 -2.21
CA VAL A 27 -7.11 -6.28 -3.11
C VAL A 27 -5.61 -6.48 -2.84
N THR A 28 -5.18 -6.49 -1.58
CA THR A 28 -3.78 -6.77 -1.22
C THR A 28 -3.32 -8.11 -1.78
N GLN A 29 -4.13 -9.16 -1.66
CA GLN A 29 -3.80 -10.48 -2.23
C GLN A 29 -3.63 -10.41 -3.75
N LEU A 30 -4.50 -9.69 -4.46
CA LEU A 30 -4.40 -9.51 -5.91
C LEU A 30 -3.07 -8.86 -6.33
N TYR A 31 -2.66 -7.81 -5.61
CA TYR A 31 -1.40 -7.10 -5.90
C TYR A 31 -0.17 -7.89 -5.46
N ASP A 32 -0.21 -8.57 -4.31
CA ASP A 32 0.86 -9.45 -3.87
C ASP A 32 1.09 -10.62 -4.85
N ASP A 33 0.01 -11.18 -5.41
CA ASP A 33 0.11 -12.21 -6.44
C ASP A 33 0.76 -11.69 -7.72
N ALA A 34 0.40 -10.49 -8.16
CA ALA A 34 0.99 -9.85 -9.33
C ALA A 34 2.48 -9.51 -9.12
N LEU A 35 2.84 -9.05 -7.92
CA LEU A 35 4.19 -8.64 -7.57
C LEU A 35 5.11 -9.80 -7.17
N ARG A 36 4.62 -11.01 -7.03
CA ARG A 36 5.33 -12.18 -6.47
C ARG A 36 6.72 -12.37 -7.06
N ASP A 37 6.83 -12.37 -8.39
CA ASP A 37 8.09 -12.61 -9.09
C ASP A 37 9.05 -11.40 -9.04
N THR A 38 8.60 -10.26 -8.56
CA THR A 38 9.44 -9.08 -8.36
C THR A 38 10.19 -9.10 -7.04
N GLY A 39 9.82 -10.00 -6.11
CA GLY A 39 10.35 -10.05 -4.76
C GLY A 39 9.88 -8.90 -3.85
N LEU A 40 8.86 -8.16 -4.27
CA LEU A 40 8.20 -7.12 -3.48
C LEU A 40 6.81 -7.57 -3.04
N ARG A 41 6.42 -7.17 -1.84
CA ARG A 41 5.03 -7.15 -1.42
C ARG A 41 4.40 -5.80 -1.73
N THR A 42 3.08 -5.75 -1.81
CA THR A 42 2.32 -4.52 -2.07
C THR A 42 2.70 -3.38 -1.13
N THR A 43 2.84 -3.66 0.16
CA THR A 43 3.24 -2.65 1.16
C THR A 43 4.63 -2.09 0.91
N GLN A 44 5.57 -2.91 0.47
CA GLN A 44 6.93 -2.50 0.12
C GLN A 44 6.95 -1.69 -1.17
N PHE A 45 6.20 -2.13 -2.18
CA PHE A 45 6.03 -1.37 -3.44
C PHE A 45 5.45 0.02 -3.16
N THR A 46 4.42 0.12 -2.31
CA THR A 46 3.82 1.40 -1.92
C THR A 46 4.83 2.33 -1.23
N LEU A 47 5.66 1.82 -0.32
CA LEU A 47 6.72 2.62 0.31
C LEU A 47 7.73 3.17 -0.70
N LEU A 48 8.19 2.31 -1.62
CA LEU A 48 9.10 2.75 -2.69
C LEU A 48 8.42 3.78 -3.61
N GLN A 49 7.14 3.61 -3.91
CA GLN A 49 6.35 4.55 -4.71
C GLN A 49 6.25 5.92 -4.03
N VAL A 50 5.87 5.95 -2.75
CA VAL A 50 5.76 7.19 -1.98
C VAL A 50 7.10 7.92 -1.92
N LEU A 51 8.18 7.23 -1.57
CA LEU A 51 9.52 7.82 -1.52
C LEU A 51 10.04 8.24 -2.90
N SER A 52 9.65 7.55 -3.97
CA SER A 52 9.97 7.95 -5.35
C SER A 52 9.27 9.24 -5.76
N LEU A 53 8.06 9.48 -5.27
CA LEU A 53 7.27 10.67 -5.59
C LEU A 53 7.62 11.87 -4.71
N ALA A 54 7.79 11.65 -3.41
CA ALA A 54 7.99 12.71 -2.43
C ALA A 54 9.47 13.05 -2.22
N GLY A 55 10.38 12.17 -2.62
CA GLY A 55 11.81 12.30 -2.34
C GLY A 55 12.16 11.79 -0.95
N GLU A 56 12.42 12.69 -0.01
CA GLU A 56 12.76 12.37 1.37
C GLU A 56 11.63 12.73 2.32
N LEU A 57 11.27 11.83 3.22
CA LEU A 57 10.22 12.02 4.24
C LEU A 57 10.71 11.54 5.61
N THR A 58 10.20 12.19 6.65
CA THR A 58 10.37 11.67 8.02
C THR A 58 9.55 10.40 8.23
N GLN A 59 9.95 9.60 9.21
CA GLN A 59 9.17 8.41 9.59
C GLN A 59 7.75 8.78 10.06
N GLY A 60 7.59 9.93 10.71
CA GLY A 60 6.28 10.46 11.12
C GLY A 60 5.39 10.76 9.91
N GLU A 61 5.89 11.52 8.93
CA GLU A 61 5.16 11.83 7.69
C GLU A 61 4.77 10.58 6.91
N LEU A 62 5.66 9.58 6.82
CA LEU A 62 5.34 8.29 6.19
C LEU A 62 4.23 7.55 6.92
N GLY A 63 4.28 7.51 8.25
CA GLY A 63 3.27 6.86 9.08
C GLY A 63 1.91 7.54 8.94
N GLU A 64 1.88 8.85 8.99
CA GLU A 64 0.68 9.66 8.80
C GLU A 64 0.06 9.46 7.41
N PHE A 65 0.86 9.63 6.36
CA PHE A 65 0.40 9.47 4.98
C PHE A 65 -0.15 8.07 4.69
N LEU A 66 0.53 7.03 5.20
CA LEU A 66 0.13 5.64 4.98
C LEU A 66 -0.90 5.13 5.99
N ALA A 67 -1.28 5.95 6.98
CA ALA A 67 -2.14 5.56 8.10
C ALA A 67 -1.63 4.28 8.81
N ILE A 68 -0.32 4.22 9.05
CA ILE A 68 0.38 3.06 9.66
C ILE A 68 1.01 3.49 10.98
N ASP A 69 0.84 2.67 12.01
CA ASP A 69 1.51 2.89 13.29
C ASP A 69 3.04 2.71 13.19
N SER A 70 3.78 3.36 14.09
CA SER A 70 5.25 3.40 14.07
C SER A 70 5.89 2.02 14.12
N THR A 71 5.32 1.07 14.86
CA THR A 71 5.84 -0.30 14.98
C THR A 71 5.69 -1.06 13.66
N THR A 72 4.52 -0.99 13.04
CA THR A 72 4.25 -1.61 11.74
C THR A 72 5.13 -0.99 10.66
N LEU A 73 5.26 0.34 10.65
CA LEU A 73 6.12 1.05 9.70
C LEU A 73 7.58 0.62 9.82
N THR A 74 8.13 0.57 11.04
CA THR A 74 9.52 0.12 11.29
C THR A 74 9.75 -1.30 10.76
N ARG A 75 8.81 -2.22 10.98
CA ARG A 75 8.90 -3.59 10.46
C ARG A 75 8.86 -3.66 8.93
N THR A 76 8.18 -2.73 8.28
CA THR A 76 8.10 -2.67 6.82
C THR A 76 9.33 -2.00 6.20
N LEU A 77 9.90 -1.00 6.86
CA LEU A 77 11.10 -0.29 6.41
C LEU A 77 12.37 -1.14 6.52
N ALA A 78 12.52 -1.89 7.60
CA ALA A 78 13.74 -2.66 7.89
C ALA A 78 14.16 -3.61 6.74
N PRO A 79 13.30 -4.42 6.13
CA PRO A 79 13.69 -5.27 5.00
C PRO A 79 14.14 -4.48 3.76
N LEU A 80 13.58 -3.31 3.52
CA LEU A 80 13.96 -2.45 2.40
C LEU A 80 15.32 -1.79 2.63
N GLU A 81 15.59 -1.34 3.85
CA GLU A 81 16.89 -0.79 4.25
C GLU A 81 17.97 -1.86 4.18
N ASN A 82 17.72 -3.06 4.73
CA ASN A 82 18.65 -4.19 4.68
C ASN A 82 19.02 -4.61 3.26
N ARG A 83 18.12 -4.42 2.30
CA ARG A 83 18.38 -4.67 0.87
C ARG A 83 19.03 -3.48 0.16
N GLY A 84 19.25 -2.37 0.85
CA GLY A 84 19.81 -1.14 0.27
C GLY A 84 18.88 -0.42 -0.71
N TRP A 85 17.57 -0.67 -0.66
CA TRP A 85 16.60 -0.02 -1.55
C TRP A 85 16.11 1.31 -1.01
N ILE A 86 16.18 1.49 0.29
CA ILE A 86 15.99 2.77 0.97
C ILE A 86 17.17 3.02 1.89
N ARG A 87 17.36 4.27 2.27
CA ARG A 87 18.36 4.68 3.26
C ARG A 87 17.71 5.60 4.27
N SER A 88 18.24 5.58 5.49
CA SER A 88 17.84 6.51 6.52
C SER A 88 18.98 7.44 6.92
N ARG A 89 18.62 8.61 7.45
CA ARG A 89 19.54 9.53 8.13
C ARG A 89 18.85 10.13 9.37
N PRO A 90 19.61 10.47 10.41
CA PRO A 90 19.05 11.22 11.53
C PRO A 90 18.65 12.64 11.10
N GLY A 91 17.61 13.17 11.74
CA GLY A 91 17.22 14.55 11.64
C GLY A 91 18.05 15.46 12.56
N ALA A 92 17.71 16.76 12.60
CA ALA A 92 18.28 17.71 13.56
C ALA A 92 17.89 17.34 15.01
N ASP A 93 16.67 16.86 15.22
CA ASP A 93 16.26 16.18 16.45
C ASP A 93 16.63 14.70 16.33
N ARG A 94 17.29 14.15 17.37
CA ARG A 94 17.66 12.72 17.45
C ARG A 94 16.45 11.77 17.37
N ARG A 95 15.24 12.28 17.57
CA ARG A 95 13.99 11.53 17.46
C ARG A 95 13.47 11.44 16.04
N GLU A 96 13.93 12.32 15.14
CA GLU A 96 13.56 12.33 13.74
C GLU A 96 14.49 11.44 12.93
N ARG A 97 13.91 10.64 12.07
CA ARG A 97 14.61 9.84 11.07
C ARG A 97 14.00 10.10 9.71
N TYR A 98 14.84 10.51 8.78
CA TYR A 98 14.46 10.71 7.38
C TYR A 98 14.74 9.48 6.56
N TRP A 99 13.86 9.20 5.62
CA TRP A 99 13.93 8.07 4.71
C TRP A 99 13.91 8.55 3.27
N ALA A 100 14.76 7.98 2.43
CA ALA A 100 14.81 8.25 1.00
C ALA A 100 15.03 6.95 0.22
N ILE A 101 14.49 6.91 -1.01
CA ILE A 101 14.77 5.82 -1.94
C ILE A 101 16.20 5.94 -2.48
N THR A 102 16.91 4.81 -2.62
CA THR A 102 18.24 4.77 -3.24
C THR A 102 18.13 4.56 -4.75
N ALA A 103 19.24 4.72 -5.49
CA ALA A 103 19.28 4.37 -6.91
C ALA A 103 18.91 2.89 -7.16
N ALA A 104 19.36 1.98 -6.28
CA ALA A 104 18.99 0.56 -6.33
C ALA A 104 17.50 0.35 -6.08
N GLY A 105 16.93 1.06 -5.11
CA GLY A 105 15.49 1.05 -4.83
C GLY A 105 14.67 1.59 -5.99
N GLN A 106 15.11 2.67 -6.60
CA GLN A 106 14.46 3.26 -7.78
C GLN A 106 14.46 2.28 -8.98
N ALA A 107 15.59 1.60 -9.21
CA ALA A 107 15.67 0.57 -10.25
C ALA A 107 14.73 -0.60 -9.94
N ARG A 108 14.65 -1.02 -8.67
CA ARG A 108 13.76 -2.09 -8.22
C ARG A 108 12.30 -1.71 -8.39
N PHE A 109 11.92 -0.50 -8.00
CA PHE A 109 10.58 0.06 -8.18
C PHE A 109 10.17 0.07 -9.65
N LYS A 110 11.00 0.63 -10.53
CA LYS A 110 10.76 0.66 -11.99
C LYS A 110 10.58 -0.75 -12.58
N LYS A 111 11.41 -1.71 -12.15
CA LYS A 111 11.31 -3.10 -12.61
C LYS A 111 9.99 -3.77 -12.18
N ALA A 112 9.42 -3.37 -11.05
CA ALA A 112 8.17 -3.92 -10.54
C ALA A 112 6.91 -3.24 -11.12
N GLN A 113 7.03 -2.05 -11.71
CA GLN A 113 5.89 -1.30 -12.25
C GLN A 113 5.02 -2.09 -13.24
N PRO A 114 5.56 -2.86 -14.22
CA PRO A 114 4.72 -3.61 -15.15
C PRO A 114 3.84 -4.66 -14.46
N ALA A 115 4.35 -5.30 -13.40
CA ALA A 115 3.60 -6.26 -12.60
C ALA A 115 2.46 -5.55 -11.81
N TRP A 116 2.76 -4.42 -11.20
CA TRP A 116 1.78 -3.56 -10.54
C TRP A 116 0.71 -3.07 -11.51
N GLU A 117 1.08 -2.64 -12.72
CA GLU A 117 0.13 -2.21 -13.75
C GLU A 117 -0.81 -3.33 -14.20
N THR A 118 -0.34 -4.57 -14.17
CA THR A 118 -1.19 -5.75 -14.45
C THR A 118 -2.32 -5.88 -13.42
N ALA A 119 -2.02 -5.72 -12.14
CA ALA A 119 -3.04 -5.68 -11.09
C ALA A 119 -3.99 -4.48 -11.26
N GLN A 120 -3.46 -3.31 -11.60
CA GLN A 120 -4.25 -2.10 -11.87
C GLN A 120 -5.23 -2.30 -13.04
N ARG A 121 -4.78 -2.90 -14.14
CA ARG A 121 -5.65 -3.23 -15.29
C ARG A 121 -6.77 -4.18 -14.88
N ARG A 122 -6.47 -5.19 -14.04
CA ARG A 122 -7.47 -6.14 -13.54
C ARG A 122 -8.52 -5.45 -12.66
N MET A 123 -8.09 -4.52 -11.80
CA MET A 123 -9.02 -3.72 -11.00
C MET A 123 -9.93 -2.86 -11.89
N ARG A 124 -9.37 -2.18 -12.89
CA ARG A 124 -10.16 -1.37 -13.85
C ARG A 124 -11.15 -2.22 -14.64
N ALA A 125 -10.73 -3.38 -15.11
CA ALA A 125 -11.61 -4.30 -15.83
C ALA A 125 -12.76 -4.84 -14.98
N GLY A 126 -12.51 -5.14 -13.70
CA GLY A 126 -13.50 -5.71 -12.79
C GLY A 126 -14.47 -4.69 -12.20
N VAL A 127 -14.01 -3.48 -11.93
CA VAL A 127 -14.80 -2.42 -11.26
C VAL A 127 -15.37 -1.41 -12.27
N GLY A 128 -14.65 -1.14 -13.35
CA GLY A 128 -14.93 -0.05 -14.28
C GLY A 128 -14.20 1.24 -13.87
N ASN A 129 -13.77 2.04 -14.86
CA ASN A 129 -12.94 3.22 -14.62
C ASN A 129 -13.62 4.27 -13.72
N GLU A 130 -14.87 4.62 -14.02
CA GLU A 130 -15.62 5.63 -13.25
C GLU A 130 -15.86 5.19 -11.82
N ARG A 131 -16.28 3.93 -11.62
CA ARG A 131 -16.52 3.39 -10.28
C ARG A 131 -15.24 3.26 -9.47
N LEU A 132 -14.13 2.92 -10.13
CA LEU A 132 -12.83 2.84 -9.46
C LEU A 132 -12.36 4.23 -9.03
N SER A 133 -12.54 5.26 -9.87
CA SER A 133 -12.24 6.65 -9.49
C SER A 133 -13.07 7.08 -8.29
N ALA A 134 -14.39 6.88 -8.34
CA ALA A 134 -15.28 7.22 -7.22
C ALA A 134 -14.95 6.44 -5.94
N LEU A 135 -14.50 5.18 -6.05
CA LEU A 135 -14.03 4.39 -4.92
C LEU A 135 -12.77 5.01 -4.30
N LEU A 136 -11.79 5.39 -5.12
CA LEU A 136 -10.55 6.00 -4.63
C LEU A 136 -10.80 7.34 -3.93
N ASP A 137 -11.69 8.18 -4.49
CA ASP A 137 -12.12 9.42 -3.87
C ASP A 137 -12.82 9.17 -2.51
N GLY A 138 -13.71 8.18 -2.47
CA GLY A 138 -14.38 7.76 -1.24
C GLY A 138 -13.42 7.22 -0.17
N LEU A 139 -12.37 6.49 -0.57
CA LEU A 139 -11.34 6.01 0.35
C LEU A 139 -10.52 7.17 0.93
N ALA A 140 -10.17 8.18 0.11
CA ALA A 140 -9.47 9.37 0.60
C ALA A 140 -10.32 10.13 1.64
N LEU A 141 -11.63 10.29 1.39
CA LEU A 141 -12.57 10.89 2.35
C LEU A 141 -12.68 10.04 3.62
N ALA A 142 -12.69 8.72 3.51
CA ALA A 142 -12.76 7.83 4.67
C ALA A 142 -11.53 7.94 5.57
N VAL A 143 -10.33 8.08 4.99
CA VAL A 143 -9.10 8.33 5.75
C VAL A 143 -9.20 9.68 6.46
N ALA A 144 -9.58 10.75 5.76
CA ALA A 144 -9.71 12.09 6.35
C ALA A 144 -10.76 12.15 7.47
N ALA A 145 -11.85 11.39 7.36
CA ALA A 145 -12.90 11.34 8.38
C ALA A 145 -12.52 10.53 9.62
N ALA A 146 -11.50 9.66 9.52
CA ALA A 146 -11.05 8.78 10.59
C ALA A 146 -9.78 9.30 11.31
N SER A 147 -9.14 10.36 10.78
CA SER A 147 -7.97 11.04 11.35
C SER A 147 -8.41 12.20 12.24
#